data_6047431ca56f96a3c1a70beecf1bae8a
#
_entry.id   6047431ca56f96a3c1a70beecf1bae8a
#
_cell.length_a   1.000
_cell.length_b   1.000
_cell.length_c   1.000
_cell.angle_alpha   90.00
_cell.angle_beta   90.00
_cell.angle_gamma   90.00
#
_symmetry.space_group_name_H-M   'P 1'
#
loop_
_entity.id
_entity.type
_entity.pdbx_description
1 polymer ?
#
loop_
_entity_poly.entity_id
_entity_poly.type
_entity_poly.pdbx_seq_one_letter_code
_entity_poly.pdbx_strand_id
1 'polypeptide(L)'
;MNNYSKMEDDFFEQLEKNGVSVTKEQKEQINSRLKNILTYEPKIGIFGKTGVGKSSLCNALFGKDVCPISDVEACTRNTQEILLDLGGSGIKLLDVPGVGESSERDEEYAKLYANLLPELDLILWLIKSDDRALASDENFYKNIVKAHIDEGKPFFFVLNQVDKIEPFREWDEDKHEPGVKQFKNIHKKVDDVARFFDVAPSKVIPVSANEKYNLTKLVDEFIRALPAEKKITVFRGVNEEFKSKSTGEHVKKSFLEVAGEVVCTAIETVGDVICTTVETVGRAVEKVGDWISDHNPFRGGGGGCYITTATCEEFGKPDDCYELTQFRKFRDEWLLLQSDGKTLIKKYYNDAPKIVEEINLKENHKEIYHNINKNYLEPCLSMIENKEYEKCKELYSEMVNKLSKEYLQ
;
A
#
# COMPACT_ATOMS: atom_id res chain seq x y z
N MET A 1 -20.64 13.17 10.51
CA MET A 1 -20.84 11.71 10.32
C MET A 1 -19.69 11.24 9.46
N ASN A 2 -18.90 10.26 9.91
CA ASN A 2 -17.71 9.79 9.19
C ASN A 2 -18.10 9.22 7.82
N ASN A 3 -17.26 9.35 6.79
CA ASN A 3 -17.39 8.62 5.50
C ASN A 3 -17.68 7.12 5.71
N TYR A 4 -17.17 6.56 6.79
CA TYR A 4 -17.50 5.23 7.29
C TYR A 4 -18.99 5.06 7.59
N SER A 5 -19.62 6.01 8.30
CA SER A 5 -21.04 5.96 8.66
C SER A 5 -21.95 6.01 7.43
N LYS A 6 -21.64 6.84 6.45
CA LYS A 6 -22.40 6.90 5.19
C LYS A 6 -22.22 5.64 4.34
N MET A 7 -20.98 5.12 4.28
CA MET A 7 -20.68 3.85 3.62
C MET A 7 -21.39 2.68 4.31
N GLU A 8 -21.46 2.69 5.65
CA GLU A 8 -22.22 1.73 6.43
C GLU A 8 -23.72 1.78 6.12
N ASP A 9 -24.30 2.97 6.13
CA ASP A 9 -25.73 3.16 5.84
C ASP A 9 -26.06 2.71 4.41
N ASP A 10 -25.27 3.11 3.43
CA ASP A 10 -25.45 2.73 2.03
C ASP A 10 -25.23 1.22 1.83
N PHE A 11 -24.26 0.60 2.52
CA PHE A 11 -24.04 -0.84 2.50
C PHE A 11 -25.29 -1.61 2.99
N PHE A 12 -25.84 -1.22 4.14
CA PHE A 12 -27.04 -1.88 4.67
C PHE A 12 -28.29 -1.58 3.84
N GLU A 13 -28.42 -0.37 3.31
CA GLU A 13 -29.51 -0.05 2.38
C GLU A 13 -29.47 -0.93 1.12
N GLN A 14 -28.28 -1.20 0.58
CA GLN A 14 -28.10 -2.10 -0.55
C GLN A 14 -28.42 -3.57 -0.17
N LEU A 15 -28.05 -4.02 1.02
CA LEU A 15 -28.44 -5.34 1.52
C LEU A 15 -29.97 -5.46 1.60
N GLU A 16 -30.65 -4.48 2.20
CA GLU A 16 -32.11 -4.45 2.34
C GLU A 16 -32.82 -4.38 0.98
N LYS A 17 -32.36 -3.53 0.04
CA LYS A 17 -32.88 -3.46 -1.34
C LYS A 17 -32.78 -4.78 -2.10
N ASN A 18 -31.82 -5.62 -1.73
CA ASN A 18 -31.64 -6.94 -2.33
C ASN A 18 -32.23 -8.09 -1.50
N GLY A 19 -33.10 -7.78 -0.53
CA GLY A 19 -33.88 -8.75 0.23
C GLY A 19 -33.16 -9.35 1.44
N VAL A 20 -32.02 -8.78 1.86
CA VAL A 20 -31.30 -9.18 3.06
C VAL A 20 -31.63 -8.22 4.19
N SER A 21 -32.52 -8.63 5.09
CA SER A 21 -32.86 -7.87 6.29
C SER A 21 -31.89 -8.22 7.42
N VAL A 22 -31.35 -7.20 8.08
CA VAL A 22 -30.41 -7.35 9.21
C VAL A 22 -30.90 -6.57 10.42
N THR A 23 -30.85 -7.19 11.60
CA THR A 23 -31.20 -6.53 12.85
C THR A 23 -30.15 -5.51 13.25
N LYS A 24 -30.44 -4.68 14.25
CA LYS A 24 -29.49 -3.70 14.76
C LYS A 24 -28.22 -4.37 15.32
N GLU A 25 -28.38 -5.46 16.05
CA GLU A 25 -27.28 -6.23 16.63
C GLU A 25 -26.41 -6.84 15.53
N GLN A 26 -27.02 -7.36 14.45
CA GLN A 26 -26.29 -7.88 13.29
C GLN A 26 -25.53 -6.77 12.56
N LYS A 27 -26.13 -5.58 12.37
CA LYS A 27 -25.44 -4.42 11.79
C LYS A 27 -24.20 -4.05 12.61
N GLU A 28 -24.30 -4.01 13.93
CA GLU A 28 -23.17 -3.71 14.81
C GLU A 28 -22.04 -4.76 14.70
N GLN A 29 -22.39 -6.04 14.60
CA GLN A 29 -21.42 -7.13 14.42
C GLN A 29 -20.71 -7.07 13.07
N ILE A 30 -21.48 -6.87 11.99
CA ILE A 30 -20.95 -6.72 10.63
C ILE A 30 -19.98 -5.53 10.57
N ASN A 31 -20.41 -4.38 11.08
CA ASN A 31 -19.60 -3.17 11.10
C ASN A 31 -18.30 -3.35 11.87
N SER A 32 -18.36 -3.95 13.05
CA SER A 32 -17.18 -4.23 13.86
C SER A 32 -16.18 -5.10 13.10
N ARG A 33 -16.64 -6.17 12.45
CA ARG A 33 -15.78 -7.09 11.67
C ARG A 33 -15.18 -6.41 10.43
N LEU A 34 -16.00 -5.72 9.63
CA LEU A 34 -15.52 -4.99 8.45
C LEU A 34 -14.53 -3.90 8.84
N LYS A 35 -14.81 -3.17 9.92
CA LYS A 35 -13.86 -2.17 10.44
C LYS A 35 -12.52 -2.79 10.81
N ASN A 36 -12.52 -3.93 11.50
CA ASN A 36 -11.28 -4.62 11.87
C ASN A 36 -10.48 -5.04 10.63
N ILE A 37 -11.13 -5.50 9.56
CA ILE A 37 -10.48 -5.85 8.31
C ILE A 37 -9.87 -4.62 7.65
N LEU A 38 -10.62 -3.52 7.57
CA LEU A 38 -10.20 -2.30 6.89
C LEU A 38 -9.17 -1.47 7.66
N THR A 39 -9.10 -1.63 8.97
CA THR A 39 -8.11 -0.97 9.85
C THR A 39 -6.97 -1.88 10.26
N TYR A 40 -6.93 -3.11 9.74
CA TYR A 40 -5.82 -4.02 9.99
C TYR A 40 -4.50 -3.43 9.48
N GLU A 41 -3.46 -3.52 10.29
CA GLU A 41 -2.10 -3.08 9.96
C GLU A 41 -1.23 -4.28 9.57
N PRO A 42 -1.09 -4.58 8.25
CA PRO A 42 -0.28 -5.71 7.81
C PRO A 42 1.19 -5.52 8.19
N LYS A 43 1.85 -6.61 8.57
CA LYS A 43 3.27 -6.65 8.87
C LYS A 43 4.02 -7.32 7.72
N ILE A 44 4.87 -6.58 7.03
CA ILE A 44 5.68 -7.07 5.91
C ILE A 44 7.15 -7.11 6.33
N GLY A 45 7.73 -8.29 6.37
CA GLY A 45 9.15 -8.48 6.65
C GLY A 45 9.99 -8.34 5.38
N ILE A 46 10.98 -7.46 5.41
CA ILE A 46 11.94 -7.24 4.32
C ILE A 46 13.31 -7.75 4.78
N PHE A 47 13.74 -8.87 4.22
CA PHE A 47 14.94 -9.59 4.60
C PHE A 47 16.01 -9.48 3.52
N GLY A 48 17.25 -9.69 3.89
CA GLY A 48 18.39 -9.75 2.97
C GLY A 48 19.62 -9.03 3.52
N LYS A 49 20.77 -9.32 2.95
CA LYS A 49 22.06 -8.73 3.34
C LYS A 49 22.10 -7.22 3.17
N THR A 50 23.06 -6.58 3.82
CA THR A 50 23.36 -5.15 3.59
C THR A 50 23.71 -4.91 2.12
N GLY A 51 23.21 -3.82 1.53
CA GLY A 51 23.48 -3.44 0.14
C GLY A 51 22.66 -4.18 -0.94
N VAL A 52 21.76 -5.09 -0.57
CA VAL A 52 20.86 -5.76 -1.55
C VAL A 52 19.73 -4.85 -2.07
N GLY A 53 19.55 -3.66 -1.48
CA GLY A 53 18.55 -2.67 -1.90
C GLY A 53 17.20 -2.78 -1.19
N LYS A 54 17.15 -3.21 0.07
CA LYS A 54 15.94 -3.27 0.89
C LYS A 54 15.21 -1.93 0.94
N SER A 55 15.91 -0.88 1.37
CA SER A 55 15.35 0.47 1.48
C SER A 55 14.89 1.02 0.12
N SER A 56 15.66 0.76 -0.95
CA SER A 56 15.27 1.17 -2.32
C SER A 56 13.98 0.48 -2.76
N LEU A 57 13.82 -0.81 -2.48
CA LEU A 57 12.60 -1.55 -2.80
C LEU A 57 11.40 -1.05 -1.98
N CYS A 58 11.58 -0.82 -0.68
CA CYS A 58 10.53 -0.26 0.18
C CYS A 58 10.06 1.10 -0.34
N ASN A 59 11.00 1.97 -0.64
CA ASN A 59 10.68 3.31 -1.14
C ASN A 59 10.00 3.28 -2.52
N ALA A 60 10.39 2.38 -3.40
CA ALA A 60 9.73 2.20 -4.68
C ALA A 60 8.30 1.68 -4.51
N LEU A 61 8.10 0.61 -3.73
CA LEU A 61 6.80 -0.06 -3.59
C LEU A 61 5.78 0.74 -2.78
N PHE A 62 6.23 1.44 -1.72
CA PHE A 62 5.34 2.04 -0.73
C PHE A 62 5.44 3.58 -0.64
N GLY A 63 6.31 4.18 -1.41
CA GLY A 63 6.50 5.63 -1.49
C GLY A 63 7.90 6.09 -1.12
N LYS A 64 8.31 7.25 -1.63
CA LYS A 64 9.62 7.85 -1.38
C LYS A 64 9.80 8.15 0.11
N ASP A 65 11.02 7.95 0.60
CA ASP A 65 11.46 8.29 1.97
C ASP A 65 10.83 7.50 3.13
N VAL A 66 10.21 6.37 2.81
CA VAL A 66 9.70 5.44 3.83
C VAL A 66 10.86 4.83 4.62
N CYS A 67 11.94 4.45 3.92
CA CYS A 67 13.15 3.91 4.52
C CYS A 67 14.34 4.82 4.21
N PRO A 68 15.13 5.26 5.19
CA PRO A 68 16.35 5.99 4.92
C PRO A 68 17.31 5.11 4.11
N ILE A 69 17.79 5.63 2.97
CA ILE A 69 18.80 4.97 2.14
C ILE A 69 20.16 5.37 2.69
N SER A 70 20.85 4.46 3.36
CA SER A 70 22.22 4.66 3.82
C SER A 70 23.09 3.50 3.32
N ASP A 71 24.00 3.80 2.41
CA ASP A 71 24.99 2.84 1.91
C ASP A 71 26.17 2.63 2.88
N VAL A 72 26.24 3.41 3.97
CA VAL A 72 27.47 3.54 4.78
C VAL A 72 27.37 2.96 6.18
N GLU A 73 26.19 2.69 6.72
CA GLU A 73 26.08 2.17 8.08
C GLU A 73 25.34 0.83 8.12
N ALA A 74 26.08 -0.21 8.42
CA ALA A 74 25.56 -1.47 8.95
C ALA A 74 24.97 -1.21 10.36
N CYS A 75 23.88 -0.46 10.46
CA CYS A 75 23.40 0.12 11.72
C CYS A 75 22.09 -0.43 12.23
N THR A 76 21.53 -1.47 11.66
CA THR A 76 20.38 -2.11 12.30
C THR A 76 20.82 -3.24 13.22
N ARG A 77 21.26 -2.88 14.43
CA ARG A 77 21.48 -3.87 15.50
C ARG A 77 20.17 -4.45 16.05
N ASN A 78 19.05 -3.79 15.76
CA ASN A 78 17.70 -4.22 16.15
C ASN A 78 16.77 -4.09 14.95
N THR A 79 15.69 -4.89 14.93
CA THR A 79 14.60 -4.74 13.97
C THR A 79 14.07 -3.31 13.98
N GLN A 80 14.11 -2.64 12.85
CA GLN A 80 13.55 -1.30 12.72
C GLN A 80 12.12 -1.41 12.21
N GLU A 81 11.17 -1.03 13.04
CA GLU A 81 9.75 -0.99 12.67
C GLU A 81 9.45 0.38 12.06
N ILE A 82 9.03 0.39 10.81
CA ILE A 82 8.62 1.59 10.09
C ILE A 82 7.13 1.50 9.84
N LEU A 83 6.36 2.34 10.52
CA LEU A 83 4.92 2.44 10.30
C LEU A 83 4.63 3.40 9.15
N LEU A 84 4.03 2.88 8.07
CA LEU A 84 3.42 3.67 7.02
C LEU A 84 1.99 3.99 7.43
N ASP A 85 1.73 5.23 7.83
CA ASP A 85 0.38 5.69 8.11
C ASP A 85 -0.36 5.99 6.79
N LEU A 86 -1.38 5.20 6.51
CA LEU A 86 -2.23 5.31 5.32
C LEU A 86 -3.62 5.89 5.69
N GLY A 87 -3.65 6.89 6.55
CA GLY A 87 -4.91 7.54 6.94
C GLY A 87 -5.77 6.68 7.89
N GLY A 88 -5.15 6.11 8.94
CA GLY A 88 -5.81 5.33 9.98
C GLY A 88 -5.75 3.81 9.81
N SER A 89 -5.14 3.33 8.72
CA SER A 89 -4.67 1.96 8.56
C SER A 89 -3.25 2.02 8.00
N GLY A 90 -2.26 1.50 8.72
CA GLY A 90 -0.85 1.54 8.35
C GLY A 90 -0.36 0.18 7.84
N ILE A 91 0.76 0.19 7.11
CA ILE A 91 1.57 -1.01 6.87
C ILE A 91 2.79 -0.92 7.76
N LYS A 92 3.08 -1.99 8.51
CA LYS A 92 4.32 -2.10 9.26
C LYS A 92 5.37 -2.79 8.40
N LEU A 93 6.38 -2.03 8.00
CA LEU A 93 7.57 -2.57 7.33
C LEU A 93 8.62 -2.85 8.39
N LEU A 94 9.15 -4.07 8.36
CA LEU A 94 10.17 -4.53 9.28
C LEU A 94 11.45 -4.72 8.49
N ASP A 95 12.39 -3.76 8.60
CA ASP A 95 13.75 -3.94 8.10
C ASP A 95 14.51 -4.84 9.07
N VAL A 96 14.83 -6.02 8.61
CA VAL A 96 15.39 -7.06 9.45
C VAL A 96 16.88 -7.22 9.13
N PRO A 97 17.77 -7.30 10.15
CA PRO A 97 19.20 -7.45 9.92
C PRO A 97 19.53 -8.63 9.01
N GLY A 98 20.51 -8.47 8.14
CA GLY A 98 20.96 -9.54 7.25
C GLY A 98 21.71 -10.65 7.99
N VAL A 99 21.65 -11.86 7.47
CA VAL A 99 22.40 -13.01 7.94
C VAL A 99 23.81 -13.06 7.34
N GLY A 100 24.78 -13.67 8.05
CA GLY A 100 26.13 -13.90 7.56
C GLY A 100 27.14 -12.82 7.92
N GLU A 101 26.89 -11.99 8.94
CA GLU A 101 27.86 -11.02 9.45
C GLU A 101 28.88 -11.67 10.42
N SER A 102 28.39 -12.55 11.32
CA SER A 102 29.21 -13.42 12.17
C SER A 102 28.36 -14.54 12.79
N SER A 103 29.01 -15.66 13.18
CA SER A 103 28.30 -16.81 13.79
C SER A 103 27.58 -16.46 15.10
N GLU A 104 28.15 -15.57 15.92
CA GLU A 104 27.51 -15.14 17.18
C GLU A 104 26.26 -14.30 16.92
N ARG A 105 26.29 -13.44 15.90
CA ARG A 105 25.14 -12.64 15.48
C ARG A 105 24.05 -13.48 14.82
N ASP A 106 24.43 -14.51 14.08
CA ASP A 106 23.47 -15.40 13.43
C ASP A 106 22.60 -16.15 14.47
N GLU A 107 23.14 -16.49 15.67
CA GLU A 107 22.38 -17.07 16.77
C GLU A 107 21.41 -16.06 17.43
N GLU A 108 21.82 -14.80 17.62
CA GLU A 108 20.96 -13.74 18.13
C GLU A 108 19.81 -13.45 17.14
N TYR A 109 20.15 -13.37 15.85
CA TYR A 109 19.17 -13.18 14.78
C TYR A 109 18.21 -14.37 14.66
N ALA A 110 18.67 -15.60 14.84
CA ALA A 110 17.81 -16.77 14.83
C ALA A 110 16.68 -16.69 15.86
N LYS A 111 16.97 -16.22 17.08
CA LYS A 111 15.97 -15.99 18.13
C LYS A 111 15.02 -14.85 17.78
N LEU A 112 15.55 -13.74 17.27
CA LEU A 112 14.76 -12.60 16.81
C LEU A 112 13.75 -13.02 15.72
N TYR A 113 14.21 -13.77 14.75
CA TYR A 113 13.39 -14.24 13.65
C TYR A 113 12.34 -15.26 14.08
N ALA A 114 12.68 -16.18 14.99
CA ALA A 114 11.70 -17.15 15.52
C ALA A 114 10.51 -16.47 16.19
N ASN A 115 10.72 -15.31 16.81
CA ASN A 115 9.64 -14.51 17.41
C ASN A 115 8.88 -13.67 16.37
N LEU A 116 9.58 -13.17 15.34
CA LEU A 116 9.03 -12.23 14.38
C LEU A 116 8.24 -12.92 13.25
N LEU A 117 8.76 -14.02 12.72
CA LEU A 117 8.19 -14.72 11.56
C LEU A 117 6.71 -15.11 11.75
N PRO A 118 6.25 -15.58 12.92
CA PRO A 118 4.83 -15.88 13.14
C PRO A 118 3.91 -14.67 12.95
N GLU A 119 4.40 -13.45 13.28
CA GLU A 119 3.63 -12.23 13.23
C GLU A 119 3.54 -11.59 11.83
N LEU A 120 4.41 -12.00 10.90
CA LEU A 120 4.46 -11.43 9.56
C LEU A 120 3.29 -11.95 8.70
N ASP A 121 2.76 -11.07 7.86
CA ASP A 121 1.75 -11.37 6.86
C ASP A 121 2.35 -11.71 5.50
N LEU A 122 3.53 -11.15 5.23
CA LEU A 122 4.29 -11.35 3.99
C LEU A 122 5.78 -11.29 4.30
N ILE A 123 6.55 -12.15 3.63
CA ILE A 123 8.02 -12.15 3.69
C ILE A 123 8.56 -11.90 2.28
N LEU A 124 9.38 -10.85 2.14
CA LEU A 124 10.15 -10.56 0.95
C LEU A 124 11.64 -10.73 1.27
N TRP A 125 12.27 -11.74 0.69
CA TRP A 125 13.70 -12.00 0.89
C TRP A 125 14.51 -11.52 -0.31
N LEU A 126 15.26 -10.45 -0.14
CA LEU A 126 16.04 -9.84 -1.20
C LEU A 126 17.40 -10.54 -1.38
N ILE A 127 17.70 -10.85 -2.62
CA ILE A 127 18.99 -11.36 -3.07
C ILE A 127 19.52 -10.41 -4.14
N LYS A 128 20.78 -10.00 -4.03
CA LYS A 128 21.41 -9.21 -5.07
C LYS A 128 21.75 -10.10 -6.27
N SER A 129 21.50 -9.62 -7.48
CA SER A 129 21.63 -10.40 -8.71
C SER A 129 23.04 -10.93 -8.98
N ASP A 130 24.08 -10.22 -8.51
CA ASP A 130 25.49 -10.62 -8.62
C ASP A 130 26.04 -11.38 -7.39
N ASP A 131 25.20 -11.60 -6.35
CA ASP A 131 25.63 -12.35 -5.16
C ASP A 131 25.89 -13.82 -5.52
N ARG A 132 27.07 -14.30 -5.12
CA ARG A 132 27.52 -15.69 -5.26
C ARG A 132 27.64 -16.42 -3.92
N ALA A 133 27.57 -15.68 -2.80
CA ALA A 133 27.77 -16.21 -1.46
C ALA A 133 26.43 -16.46 -0.75
N LEU A 134 25.60 -17.33 -1.31
CA LEU A 134 24.24 -17.62 -0.82
C LEU A 134 24.20 -18.65 0.33
N ALA A 135 25.30 -19.22 0.74
CA ALA A 135 25.32 -20.31 1.73
C ALA A 135 24.76 -19.91 3.11
N SER A 136 25.02 -18.68 3.56
CA SER A 136 24.44 -18.17 4.82
C SER A 136 22.94 -17.98 4.72
N ASP A 137 22.48 -17.42 3.59
CA ASP A 137 21.03 -17.25 3.31
C ASP A 137 20.32 -18.61 3.22
N GLU A 138 20.96 -19.60 2.58
CA GLU A 138 20.43 -20.97 2.46
C GLU A 138 20.24 -21.63 3.82
N ASN A 139 21.28 -21.59 4.65
CA ASN A 139 21.24 -22.18 5.98
C ASN A 139 20.12 -21.58 6.83
N PHE A 140 20.02 -20.27 6.79
CA PHE A 140 19.00 -19.55 7.54
C PHE A 140 17.60 -19.84 7.01
N TYR A 141 17.42 -19.78 5.68
CA TYR A 141 16.16 -20.11 5.03
C TYR A 141 15.69 -21.53 5.43
N LYS A 142 16.55 -22.54 5.26
CA LYS A 142 16.19 -23.95 5.54
C LYS A 142 15.87 -24.23 6.99
N ASN A 143 16.64 -23.63 7.91
CA ASN A 143 16.52 -23.95 9.33
C ASN A 143 15.48 -23.13 10.09
N ILE A 144 15.13 -21.93 9.61
CA ILE A 144 14.27 -21.00 10.36
C ILE A 144 13.03 -20.62 9.56
N VAL A 145 13.19 -20.22 8.30
CA VAL A 145 12.09 -19.61 7.54
C VAL A 145 11.18 -20.66 6.89
N LYS A 146 11.77 -21.76 6.38
CA LYS A 146 11.05 -22.77 5.59
C LYS A 146 9.85 -23.37 6.34
N ALA A 147 9.96 -23.63 7.63
CA ALA A 147 8.86 -24.18 8.43
C ALA A 147 7.59 -23.30 8.36
N HIS A 148 7.77 -21.98 8.45
CA HIS A 148 6.64 -21.03 8.39
C HIS A 148 6.04 -20.92 6.98
N ILE A 149 6.85 -21.10 5.94
CA ILE A 149 6.38 -21.13 4.55
C ILE A 149 5.57 -22.40 4.30
N ASP A 150 6.02 -23.51 4.81
CA ASP A 150 5.33 -24.81 4.71
C ASP A 150 3.97 -24.78 5.45
N GLU A 151 3.80 -23.91 6.45
CA GLU A 151 2.53 -23.57 7.11
C GLU A 151 1.63 -22.60 6.29
N GLY A 152 2.05 -22.19 5.10
CA GLY A 152 1.26 -21.36 4.17
C GLY A 152 1.52 -19.87 4.25
N LYS A 153 2.58 -19.42 4.95
CA LYS A 153 2.93 -18.00 5.01
C LYS A 153 3.38 -17.49 3.64
N PRO A 154 2.82 -16.37 3.13
CA PRO A 154 3.24 -15.75 1.87
C PRO A 154 4.72 -15.36 1.90
N PHE A 155 5.46 -15.86 0.90
CA PHE A 155 6.91 -15.67 0.80
C PHE A 155 7.34 -15.54 -0.67
N PHE A 156 8.30 -14.62 -0.92
CA PHE A 156 8.98 -14.50 -2.21
C PHE A 156 10.45 -14.16 -2.03
N PHE A 157 11.30 -14.80 -2.83
CA PHE A 157 12.63 -14.29 -3.10
C PHE A 157 12.54 -13.15 -4.12
N VAL A 158 13.15 -12.02 -3.83
CA VAL A 158 13.23 -10.86 -4.72
C VAL A 158 14.67 -10.74 -5.21
N LEU A 159 14.91 -11.16 -6.45
CA LEU A 159 16.21 -11.03 -7.11
C LEU A 159 16.36 -9.59 -7.61
N ASN A 160 16.98 -8.74 -6.78
CA ASN A 160 17.08 -7.31 -7.04
C ASN A 160 18.33 -6.92 -7.82
N GLN A 161 18.34 -5.71 -8.42
CA GLN A 161 19.43 -5.14 -9.21
C GLN A 161 19.72 -5.97 -10.48
N VAL A 162 18.67 -6.50 -11.13
CA VAL A 162 18.85 -7.31 -12.36
C VAL A 162 19.34 -6.49 -13.55
N ASP A 163 19.21 -5.17 -13.51
CA ASP A 163 19.82 -4.22 -14.44
C ASP A 163 21.36 -4.40 -14.55
N LYS A 164 22.01 -4.90 -13.49
CA LYS A 164 23.45 -5.13 -13.42
C LYS A 164 23.89 -6.51 -13.91
N ILE A 165 22.97 -7.38 -14.32
CA ILE A 165 23.31 -8.69 -14.89
C ILE A 165 23.93 -8.51 -16.31
N GLU A 166 25.02 -9.20 -16.57
CA GLU A 166 25.66 -9.19 -17.89
C GLU A 166 24.77 -9.79 -19.00
N PRO A 167 24.79 -9.22 -20.19
CA PRO A 167 25.52 -8.00 -20.60
C PRO A 167 24.77 -6.72 -20.20
N PHE A 168 25.19 -6.05 -19.13
CA PHE A 168 24.52 -4.86 -18.58
C PHE A 168 24.35 -3.71 -19.60
N ARG A 169 25.20 -3.66 -20.65
CA ARG A 169 25.10 -2.67 -21.74
C ARG A 169 23.90 -2.91 -22.69
N GLU A 170 23.22 -4.04 -22.57
CA GLU A 170 21.96 -4.29 -23.28
C GLU A 170 20.74 -3.73 -22.52
N TRP A 171 20.93 -3.14 -21.35
CA TRP A 171 19.85 -2.48 -20.64
C TRP A 171 19.37 -1.26 -21.42
N ASP A 172 18.08 -1.19 -21.71
CA ASP A 172 17.44 -0.05 -22.37
C ASP A 172 17.06 0.98 -21.30
N GLU A 173 17.83 2.06 -21.19
CA GLU A 173 17.64 3.12 -20.18
C GLU A 173 16.36 3.91 -20.41
N ASP A 174 15.85 3.99 -21.66
CA ASP A 174 14.62 4.73 -21.98
C ASP A 174 13.37 3.94 -21.59
N LYS A 175 13.41 2.63 -21.78
CA LYS A 175 12.29 1.71 -21.48
C LYS A 175 12.40 1.06 -20.10
N HIS A 176 13.54 1.18 -19.45
CA HIS A 176 13.86 0.46 -18.21
C HIS A 176 13.67 -1.05 -18.32
N GLU A 177 14.15 -1.64 -19.44
CA GLU A 177 14.00 -3.06 -19.73
C GLU A 177 15.31 -3.72 -20.16
N PRO A 178 15.50 -5.04 -19.88
CA PRO A 178 16.68 -5.78 -20.32
C PRO A 178 16.64 -6.09 -21.80
N GLY A 179 17.79 -6.04 -22.47
CA GLY A 179 17.96 -6.59 -23.81
C GLY A 179 17.85 -8.11 -23.86
N VAL A 180 17.78 -8.67 -25.07
CA VAL A 180 17.45 -10.10 -25.28
C VAL A 180 18.39 -11.07 -24.58
N LYS A 181 19.71 -10.81 -24.58
CA LYS A 181 20.68 -11.71 -23.91
C LYS A 181 20.65 -11.51 -22.40
N GLN A 182 20.54 -10.26 -21.94
CA GLN A 182 20.42 -9.94 -20.53
C GLN A 182 19.16 -10.58 -19.94
N PHE A 183 18.01 -10.49 -20.62
CA PHE A 183 16.77 -11.14 -20.22
C PHE A 183 16.95 -12.67 -20.02
N LYS A 184 17.62 -13.35 -20.95
CA LYS A 184 17.92 -14.79 -20.83
C LYS A 184 18.79 -15.09 -19.61
N ASN A 185 19.78 -14.24 -19.34
CA ASN A 185 20.68 -14.41 -18.18
C ASN A 185 19.97 -14.13 -16.86
N ILE A 186 19.04 -13.18 -16.84
CA ILE A 186 18.15 -12.92 -15.68
C ILE A 186 17.35 -14.18 -15.36
N HIS A 187 16.69 -14.78 -16.37
CA HIS A 187 15.89 -16.00 -16.16
C HIS A 187 16.75 -17.18 -15.71
N LYS A 188 17.92 -17.36 -16.31
CA LYS A 188 18.88 -18.37 -15.83
C LYS A 188 19.25 -18.16 -14.35
N LYS A 189 19.48 -16.91 -13.94
CA LYS A 189 19.79 -16.61 -12.54
C LYS A 189 18.59 -16.90 -11.62
N VAL A 190 17.35 -16.63 -12.08
CA VAL A 190 16.12 -17.01 -11.37
C VAL A 190 16.07 -18.52 -11.16
N ASP A 191 16.33 -19.32 -12.21
CA ASP A 191 16.34 -20.78 -12.12
C ASP A 191 17.46 -21.30 -11.18
N ASP A 192 18.64 -20.67 -11.23
CA ASP A 192 19.76 -21.02 -10.35
C ASP A 192 19.44 -20.74 -8.88
N VAL A 193 18.83 -19.58 -8.57
CA VAL A 193 18.38 -19.22 -7.21
C VAL A 193 17.27 -20.18 -6.76
N ALA A 194 16.28 -20.42 -7.60
CA ALA A 194 15.18 -21.33 -7.28
C ALA A 194 15.68 -22.74 -6.94
N ARG A 195 16.61 -23.25 -7.75
CA ARG A 195 17.25 -24.57 -7.50
C ARG A 195 18.09 -24.58 -6.23
N PHE A 196 18.81 -23.49 -5.95
CA PHE A 196 19.67 -23.39 -4.77
C PHE A 196 18.86 -23.45 -3.46
N PHE A 197 17.72 -22.75 -3.42
CA PHE A 197 16.84 -22.73 -2.26
C PHE A 197 15.76 -23.81 -2.26
N ASP A 198 15.73 -24.66 -3.29
CA ASP A 198 14.70 -25.71 -3.45
C ASP A 198 13.26 -25.16 -3.43
N VAL A 199 13.02 -24.13 -4.24
CA VAL A 199 11.72 -23.50 -4.40
C VAL A 199 11.30 -23.47 -5.88
N ALA A 200 10.00 -23.30 -6.13
CA ALA A 200 9.51 -23.10 -7.48
C ALA A 200 10.06 -21.77 -8.09
N PRO A 201 10.45 -21.73 -9.36
CA PRO A 201 10.90 -20.50 -10.02
C PRO A 201 9.92 -19.32 -9.91
N SER A 202 8.61 -19.60 -9.81
CA SER A 202 7.58 -18.59 -9.58
C SER A 202 7.68 -17.88 -8.22
N LYS A 203 8.44 -18.44 -7.27
CA LYS A 203 8.72 -17.82 -5.97
C LYS A 203 9.95 -16.88 -6.01
N VAL A 204 10.64 -16.77 -7.13
CA VAL A 204 11.79 -15.90 -7.34
C VAL A 204 11.43 -14.83 -8.36
N ILE A 205 11.21 -13.61 -7.91
CA ILE A 205 10.79 -12.50 -8.78
C ILE A 205 11.99 -11.60 -9.07
N PRO A 206 12.45 -11.52 -10.33
CA PRO A 206 13.53 -10.64 -10.74
C PRO A 206 13.04 -9.19 -10.86
N VAL A 207 13.72 -8.25 -10.20
CA VAL A 207 13.37 -6.83 -10.24
C VAL A 207 14.60 -5.93 -10.29
N SER A 208 14.41 -4.68 -10.69
CA SER A 208 15.31 -3.59 -10.34
C SER A 208 14.51 -2.50 -9.65
N ALA A 209 14.77 -2.29 -8.36
CA ALA A 209 14.08 -1.26 -7.59
C ALA A 209 14.42 0.15 -8.08
N ASN A 210 15.67 0.38 -8.53
CA ASN A 210 16.11 1.68 -9.03
C ASN A 210 15.51 2.00 -10.41
N GLU A 211 15.49 1.00 -11.29
CA GLU A 211 14.93 1.12 -12.65
C GLU A 211 13.42 0.89 -12.69
N LYS A 212 12.81 0.60 -11.53
CA LYS A 212 11.39 0.27 -11.40
C LYS A 212 10.94 -0.94 -12.25
N TYR A 213 11.90 -1.74 -12.70
CA TYR A 213 11.63 -2.90 -13.54
C TYR A 213 10.92 -4.00 -12.78
N ASN A 214 9.85 -4.52 -13.38
CA ASN A 214 9.08 -5.69 -12.93
C ASN A 214 8.44 -5.57 -11.53
N LEU A 215 8.33 -4.34 -10.98
CA LEU A 215 7.74 -4.11 -9.66
C LEU A 215 6.24 -4.37 -9.66
N THR A 216 5.53 -4.04 -10.74
CA THR A 216 4.10 -4.37 -10.89
C THR A 216 3.86 -5.88 -10.78
N LYS A 217 4.70 -6.71 -11.40
CA LYS A 217 4.60 -8.16 -11.28
C LYS A 217 4.87 -8.65 -9.86
N LEU A 218 5.86 -8.08 -9.18
CA LEU A 218 6.12 -8.40 -7.77
C LEU A 218 4.89 -8.09 -6.91
N VAL A 219 4.26 -6.93 -7.11
CA VAL A 219 3.01 -6.53 -6.43
C VAL A 219 1.88 -7.52 -6.73
N ASP A 220 1.66 -7.85 -7.99
CA ASP A 220 0.61 -8.78 -8.41
C ASP A 220 0.75 -10.15 -7.73
N GLU A 221 1.97 -10.69 -7.68
CA GLU A 221 2.25 -11.99 -7.09
C GLU A 221 2.06 -11.98 -5.57
N PHE A 222 2.61 -10.98 -4.85
CA PHE A 222 2.46 -10.99 -3.40
C PHE A 222 1.03 -10.65 -2.96
N ILE A 223 0.31 -9.76 -3.64
CA ILE A 223 -1.11 -9.48 -3.33
C ILE A 223 -1.96 -10.74 -3.52
N ARG A 224 -1.73 -11.51 -4.58
CA ARG A 224 -2.47 -12.77 -4.80
C ARG A 224 -2.20 -13.80 -3.71
N ALA A 225 -0.96 -13.85 -3.20
CA ALA A 225 -0.56 -14.80 -2.17
C ALA A 225 -1.09 -14.46 -0.77
N LEU A 226 -1.48 -13.21 -0.51
CA LEU A 226 -2.02 -12.80 0.79
C LEU A 226 -3.40 -13.43 1.06
N PRO A 227 -3.77 -13.67 2.34
CA PRO A 227 -5.15 -13.96 2.73
C PRO A 227 -6.12 -12.87 2.27
N ALA A 228 -7.34 -13.24 1.93
CA ALA A 228 -8.34 -12.34 1.34
C ALA A 228 -8.57 -11.08 2.18
N GLU A 229 -8.65 -11.22 3.50
CA GLU A 229 -8.87 -10.13 4.48
C GLU A 229 -7.74 -9.11 4.52
N LYS A 230 -6.52 -9.50 4.12
CA LYS A 230 -5.31 -8.65 4.18
C LYS A 230 -4.96 -7.98 2.86
N LYS A 231 -5.52 -8.47 1.75
CA LYS A 231 -5.21 -7.96 0.40
C LYS A 231 -5.49 -6.47 0.26
N ILE A 232 -6.65 -6.04 0.76
CA ILE A 232 -7.09 -4.66 0.58
C ILE A 232 -6.18 -3.66 1.28
N THR A 233 -5.77 -3.95 2.52
CA THR A 233 -4.92 -3.04 3.30
C THR A 233 -3.50 -2.95 2.74
N VAL A 234 -2.92 -4.09 2.31
CA VAL A 234 -1.61 -4.08 1.64
C VAL A 234 -1.69 -3.37 0.29
N PHE A 235 -2.71 -3.68 -0.52
CA PHE A 235 -2.87 -3.07 -1.85
C PHE A 235 -3.05 -1.56 -1.78
N ARG A 236 -3.77 -1.04 -0.78
CA ARG A 236 -3.92 0.41 -0.54
C ARG A 236 -2.58 1.10 -0.31
N GLY A 237 -1.65 0.45 0.40
CA GLY A 237 -0.34 1.00 0.71
C GLY A 237 0.68 0.94 -0.42
N VAL A 238 0.43 0.14 -1.45
CA VAL A 238 1.32 0.07 -2.62
C VAL A 238 1.21 1.36 -3.44
N ASN A 239 2.34 1.82 -3.99
CA ASN A 239 2.39 2.95 -4.92
C ASN A 239 1.51 2.68 -6.14
N GLU A 240 0.68 3.66 -6.52
CA GLU A 240 -0.28 3.57 -7.65
C GLU A 240 0.40 3.14 -8.95
N GLU A 241 1.64 3.59 -9.19
CA GLU A 241 2.44 3.24 -10.36
C GLU A 241 2.57 1.72 -10.58
N PHE A 242 2.52 0.93 -9.50
CA PHE A 242 2.71 -0.53 -9.57
C PHE A 242 1.43 -1.33 -9.34
N LYS A 243 0.28 -0.67 -9.30
CA LYS A 243 -1.03 -1.31 -9.19
C LYS A 243 -1.56 -1.70 -10.57
N SER A 244 -1.60 -2.99 -10.87
CA SER A 244 -2.26 -3.46 -12.09
C SER A 244 -3.79 -3.44 -11.95
N LYS A 245 -4.49 -3.16 -13.06
CA LYS A 245 -5.95 -3.21 -13.11
C LYS A 245 -6.48 -4.60 -12.70
N SER A 246 -5.83 -5.68 -13.18
CA SER A 246 -6.23 -7.05 -12.87
C SER A 246 -6.11 -7.38 -11.38
N THR A 247 -5.07 -6.86 -10.70
CA THR A 247 -4.91 -7.06 -9.27
C THR A 247 -5.90 -6.21 -8.47
N GLY A 248 -6.21 -5.00 -8.92
CA GLY A 248 -7.28 -4.19 -8.33
C GLY A 248 -8.64 -4.90 -8.37
N GLU A 249 -9.01 -5.48 -9.51
CA GLU A 249 -10.22 -6.29 -9.66
C GLU A 249 -10.20 -7.54 -8.77
N HIS A 250 -9.05 -8.21 -8.66
CA HIS A 250 -8.89 -9.36 -7.76
C HIS A 250 -9.03 -8.99 -6.28
N VAL A 251 -8.44 -7.88 -5.84
CA VAL A 251 -8.58 -7.38 -4.46
C VAL A 251 -10.02 -7.02 -4.16
N LYS A 252 -10.70 -6.32 -5.08
CA LYS A 252 -12.13 -6.02 -4.96
C LYS A 252 -12.95 -7.28 -4.78
N LYS A 253 -12.78 -8.27 -5.64
CA LYS A 253 -13.49 -9.55 -5.56
C LYS A 253 -13.22 -10.26 -4.22
N SER A 254 -11.97 -10.36 -3.80
CA SER A 254 -11.62 -10.97 -2.51
C SER A 254 -12.25 -10.25 -1.32
N PHE A 255 -12.30 -8.92 -1.34
CA PHE A 255 -12.97 -8.15 -0.29
C PHE A 255 -14.49 -8.42 -0.24
N LEU A 256 -15.14 -8.52 -1.40
CA LEU A 256 -16.56 -8.82 -1.48
C LEU A 256 -16.90 -10.22 -0.97
N GLU A 257 -16.04 -11.19 -1.28
CA GLU A 257 -16.18 -12.56 -0.73
C GLU A 257 -16.12 -12.54 0.80
N VAL A 258 -15.13 -11.87 1.38
CA VAL A 258 -14.98 -11.73 2.85
C VAL A 258 -16.16 -10.96 3.45
N ALA A 259 -16.60 -9.87 2.84
CA ALA A 259 -17.76 -9.11 3.30
C ALA A 259 -19.04 -9.97 3.27
N GLY A 260 -19.21 -10.80 2.24
CA GLY A 260 -20.32 -11.76 2.14
C GLY A 260 -20.28 -12.79 3.28
N GLU A 261 -19.13 -13.37 3.58
CA GLU A 261 -18.94 -14.30 4.70
C GLU A 261 -19.24 -13.65 6.05
N VAL A 262 -18.81 -12.40 6.26
CA VAL A 262 -19.11 -11.63 7.47
C VAL A 262 -20.62 -11.44 7.65
N VAL A 263 -21.33 -11.08 6.58
CA VAL A 263 -22.80 -10.93 6.60
C VAL A 263 -23.49 -12.26 6.89
N CYS A 264 -23.14 -13.33 6.17
CA CYS A 264 -23.72 -14.66 6.39
C CYS A 264 -23.52 -15.13 7.84
N THR A 265 -22.30 -15.01 8.37
CA THR A 265 -22.01 -15.43 9.75
C THR A 265 -22.80 -14.63 10.79
N ALA A 266 -22.99 -13.32 10.56
CA ALA A 266 -23.78 -12.49 11.48
C ALA A 266 -25.29 -12.85 11.46
N ILE A 267 -25.81 -13.25 10.31
CA ILE A 267 -27.21 -13.67 10.17
C ILE A 267 -27.43 -15.04 10.83
N GLU A 268 -26.49 -15.99 10.66
CA GLU A 268 -26.59 -17.34 11.23
C GLU A 268 -26.47 -17.37 12.75
N THR A 269 -25.73 -16.43 13.36
CA THR A 269 -25.45 -16.44 14.81
C THR A 269 -26.62 -15.95 15.68
N VAL A 270 -27.63 -15.27 15.13
CA VAL A 270 -28.71 -14.61 15.91
C VAL A 270 -30.06 -15.32 15.82
N GLY A 271 -30.13 -16.48 15.22
CA GLY A 271 -31.28 -17.41 15.31
C GLY A 271 -32.45 -17.09 14.35
N ASP A 272 -33.02 -18.20 13.88
CA ASP A 272 -34.10 -18.35 12.91
C ASP A 272 -33.70 -18.11 11.44
N VAL A 273 -33.32 -19.22 10.87
CA VAL A 273 -33.00 -19.43 9.48
C VAL A 273 -34.15 -18.96 8.58
N ILE A 274 -34.11 -17.72 8.16
CA ILE A 274 -34.61 -17.42 6.84
C ILE A 274 -33.44 -17.80 5.92
N CYS A 275 -33.62 -18.89 5.19
CA CYS A 275 -32.70 -19.39 4.18
C CYS A 275 -32.53 -18.33 3.07
N THR A 276 -31.87 -17.25 3.41
CA THR A 276 -31.41 -16.26 2.43
C THR A 276 -30.20 -16.90 1.81
N THR A 277 -30.38 -17.50 0.64
CA THR A 277 -29.31 -18.25 -0.02
C THR A 277 -28.04 -17.41 -0.10
N VAL A 278 -26.88 -18.03 0.09
CA VAL A 278 -25.55 -17.45 -0.14
C VAL A 278 -25.52 -16.63 -1.45
N GLU A 279 -26.29 -17.02 -2.45
CA GLU A 279 -26.48 -16.30 -3.71
C GLU A 279 -27.16 -14.92 -3.55
N THR A 280 -28.10 -14.76 -2.62
CA THR A 280 -28.81 -13.49 -2.41
C THR A 280 -27.89 -12.50 -1.68
N VAL A 281 -27.16 -12.97 -0.66
CA VAL A 281 -26.12 -12.18 0.00
C VAL A 281 -25.00 -11.87 -0.99
N GLY A 282 -24.55 -12.83 -1.79
CA GLY A 282 -23.53 -12.65 -2.84
C GLY A 282 -23.93 -11.55 -3.84
N ARG A 283 -25.17 -11.58 -4.35
CA ARG A 283 -25.69 -10.56 -5.27
C ARG A 283 -25.81 -9.17 -4.62
N ALA A 284 -26.22 -9.12 -3.35
CA ALA A 284 -26.30 -7.86 -2.61
C ALA A 284 -24.90 -7.29 -2.40
N VAL A 285 -23.94 -8.10 -1.98
CA VAL A 285 -22.54 -7.72 -1.76
C VAL A 285 -21.86 -7.33 -3.08
N GLU A 286 -22.18 -7.99 -4.21
CA GLU A 286 -21.66 -7.63 -5.53
C GLU A 286 -22.11 -6.23 -5.97
N LYS A 287 -23.38 -5.87 -5.74
CA LYS A 287 -23.87 -4.51 -6.00
C LYS A 287 -23.27 -3.46 -5.07
N VAL A 288 -22.98 -3.83 -3.82
CA VAL A 288 -22.17 -3.01 -2.92
C VAL A 288 -20.76 -2.81 -3.48
N GLY A 289 -20.21 -3.84 -4.09
CA GLY A 289 -18.90 -3.77 -4.77
C GLY A 289 -18.89 -2.80 -5.94
N ASP A 290 -19.94 -2.75 -6.72
CA ASP A 290 -20.09 -1.79 -7.80
C ASP A 290 -20.22 -0.37 -7.24
N TRP A 291 -21.04 -0.18 -6.21
CA TRP A 291 -21.13 1.09 -5.50
C TRP A 291 -19.79 1.51 -4.87
N ILE A 292 -19.06 0.59 -4.21
CA ILE A 292 -17.70 0.83 -3.70
C ILE A 292 -16.73 1.23 -4.83
N SER A 293 -16.90 0.70 -6.04
CA SER A 293 -16.10 1.10 -7.20
C SER A 293 -16.41 2.51 -7.68
N ASP A 294 -17.68 2.86 -7.70
CA ASP A 294 -18.14 4.15 -8.21
C ASP A 294 -17.89 5.29 -7.21
N HIS A 295 -17.97 5.00 -5.91
CA HIS A 295 -17.76 5.95 -4.82
C HIS A 295 -16.41 5.80 -4.12
N ASN A 296 -15.63 4.82 -4.52
CA ASN A 296 -14.30 4.41 -4.08
C ASN A 296 -13.78 5.08 -2.78
N PRO A 297 -14.24 4.65 -1.59
CA PRO A 297 -13.66 5.09 -0.33
C PRO A 297 -12.20 4.63 -0.19
N PHE A 298 -11.71 3.80 -1.13
CA PHE A 298 -10.36 3.24 -1.21
C PHE A 298 -9.46 3.97 -2.22
N ARG A 299 -9.94 5.00 -2.92
CA ARG A 299 -9.13 5.90 -3.75
C ARG A 299 -8.22 6.83 -2.93
N GLY A 300 -7.89 6.50 -1.73
CA GLY A 300 -7.03 7.25 -0.85
C GLY A 300 -5.70 6.55 -0.55
N GLY A 301 -5.07 5.94 -1.52
CA GLY A 301 -3.87 5.15 -1.32
C GLY A 301 -2.66 5.57 -2.12
N GLY A 302 -2.34 6.79 -2.14
CA GLY A 302 -1.09 7.34 -2.64
C GLY A 302 -1.11 8.78 -2.25
N GLY A 303 -0.59 9.13 -1.06
CA GLY A 303 -0.34 10.50 -0.61
C GLY A 303 -1.37 11.53 -1.10
N GLY A 304 -2.66 11.33 -0.85
CA GLY A 304 -3.73 12.12 -1.44
C GLY A 304 -3.68 13.56 -1.00
N CYS A 305 -3.64 14.48 -1.94
CA CYS A 305 -3.94 15.89 -1.68
C CYS A 305 -5.46 16.02 -1.49
N TYR A 306 -6.02 15.56 -0.36
CA TYR A 306 -7.46 15.41 -0.12
C TYR A 306 -8.31 16.59 -0.60
N ILE A 307 -7.99 17.81 -0.18
CA ILE A 307 -8.73 19.02 -0.58
C ILE A 307 -8.54 19.27 -2.09
N THR A 308 -7.33 19.11 -2.61
CA THR A 308 -7.04 19.30 -4.04
C THR A 308 -7.73 18.22 -4.87
N THR A 309 -7.73 16.97 -4.43
CA THR A 309 -8.41 15.85 -5.10
C THR A 309 -9.91 16.11 -5.15
N ALA A 310 -10.55 16.38 -4.00
CA ALA A 310 -11.99 16.67 -3.95
C ALA A 310 -12.37 17.87 -4.82
N THR A 311 -11.52 18.90 -4.86
CA THR A 311 -11.72 20.05 -5.74
C THR A 311 -11.60 19.65 -7.21
N CYS A 312 -10.58 18.89 -7.61
CA CYS A 312 -10.42 18.43 -8.99
C CYS A 312 -11.59 17.52 -9.44
N GLU A 313 -12.06 16.64 -8.57
CA GLU A 313 -13.21 15.76 -8.81
C GLU A 313 -14.50 16.57 -9.05
N GLU A 314 -14.74 17.65 -8.29
CA GLU A 314 -15.89 18.53 -8.52
C GLU A 314 -15.86 19.18 -9.91
N PHE A 315 -14.66 19.40 -10.47
CA PHE A 315 -14.46 19.88 -11.85
C PHE A 315 -14.41 18.75 -12.89
N GLY A 316 -14.71 17.51 -12.51
CA GLY A 316 -14.68 16.35 -13.41
C GLY A 316 -13.30 15.98 -13.90
N LYS A 317 -12.23 16.38 -13.20
CA LYS A 317 -10.83 16.07 -13.54
C LYS A 317 -10.41 14.73 -12.95
N PRO A 318 -9.70 13.87 -13.70
CA PRO A 318 -9.22 12.59 -13.20
C PRO A 318 -8.11 12.74 -12.14
N ASP A 319 -7.87 11.70 -11.35
CA ASP A 319 -6.88 11.70 -10.26
C ASP A 319 -5.41 11.84 -10.74
N ASP A 320 -5.16 11.60 -12.02
CA ASP A 320 -3.88 11.82 -12.72
C ASP A 320 -3.81 13.15 -13.47
N CYS A 321 -4.72 14.10 -13.21
CA CYS A 321 -4.72 15.40 -13.87
C CYS A 321 -3.44 16.18 -13.56
N TYR A 322 -3.14 17.13 -14.44
CA TYR A 322 -1.92 17.96 -14.36
C TYR A 322 -1.79 18.64 -12.99
N GLU A 323 -2.84 19.25 -12.50
CA GLU A 323 -2.87 19.98 -11.24
C GLU A 323 -2.48 19.06 -10.06
N LEU A 324 -3.15 17.92 -9.91
CA LEU A 324 -2.85 16.96 -8.84
C LEU A 324 -1.42 16.45 -8.92
N THR A 325 -0.92 16.20 -10.13
CA THR A 325 0.46 15.77 -10.34
C THR A 325 1.46 16.83 -9.87
N GLN A 326 1.22 18.14 -10.15
CA GLN A 326 2.09 19.22 -9.72
C GLN A 326 2.07 19.40 -8.19
N PHE A 327 0.90 19.34 -7.55
CA PHE A 327 0.80 19.44 -6.09
C PHE A 327 1.45 18.24 -5.37
N ARG A 328 1.32 17.03 -5.91
CA ARG A 328 2.02 15.85 -5.39
C ARG A 328 3.53 15.99 -5.49
N LYS A 329 4.06 16.44 -6.64
CA LYS A 329 5.48 16.74 -6.80
C LYS A 329 5.96 17.82 -5.84
N PHE A 330 5.24 18.92 -5.72
CA PHE A 330 5.56 19.98 -4.76
C PHE A 330 5.67 19.46 -3.33
N ARG A 331 4.71 18.63 -2.89
CA ARG A 331 4.73 18.00 -1.56
C ARG A 331 5.93 17.09 -1.39
N ASP A 332 6.16 16.18 -2.35
CA ASP A 332 7.11 15.07 -2.21
C ASP A 332 8.55 15.48 -2.50
N GLU A 333 8.76 16.41 -3.46
CA GLU A 333 10.09 16.78 -3.91
C GLU A 333 10.63 18.03 -3.20
N TRP A 334 9.76 18.89 -2.67
CA TRP A 334 10.19 20.13 -2.05
C TRP A 334 9.70 20.30 -0.60
N LEU A 335 8.39 20.23 -0.33
CA LEU A 335 7.83 20.51 1.00
C LEU A 335 8.35 19.51 2.05
N LEU A 336 8.43 18.23 1.71
CA LEU A 336 8.91 17.19 2.62
C LEU A 336 10.35 17.43 3.11
N LEU A 337 11.18 18.13 2.31
CA LEU A 337 12.58 18.45 2.61
C LEU A 337 12.73 19.68 3.51
N GLN A 338 11.66 20.44 3.75
CA GLN A 338 11.71 21.60 4.64
C GLN A 338 11.71 21.15 6.12
N SER A 339 12.31 21.97 6.98
CA SER A 339 12.44 21.67 8.42
C SER A 339 11.09 21.44 9.13
N ASP A 340 10.03 22.12 8.68
CA ASP A 340 8.66 22.02 9.18
C ASP A 340 7.74 21.16 8.28
N GLY A 341 8.24 20.72 7.14
CA GLY A 341 7.46 20.05 6.09
C GLY A 341 6.75 18.79 6.58
N LYS A 342 7.46 17.90 7.29
CA LYS A 342 6.86 16.68 7.87
C LYS A 342 5.70 17.00 8.83
N THR A 343 5.85 18.05 9.64
CA THR A 343 4.83 18.47 10.61
C THR A 343 3.60 19.03 9.89
N LEU A 344 3.80 19.85 8.86
CA LEU A 344 2.72 20.41 8.05
C LEU A 344 1.96 19.32 7.28
N ILE A 345 2.68 18.37 6.67
CA ILE A 345 2.09 17.24 5.97
C ILE A 345 1.27 16.37 6.93
N LYS A 346 1.82 16.03 8.10
CA LYS A 346 1.10 15.25 9.13
C LYS A 346 -0.18 15.94 9.59
N LYS A 347 -0.11 17.24 9.85
CA LYS A 347 -1.30 18.04 10.21
C LYS A 347 -2.34 18.03 9.09
N TYR A 348 -1.89 18.23 7.84
CA TYR A 348 -2.77 18.20 6.68
C TYR A 348 -3.52 16.86 6.57
N TYR A 349 -2.81 15.74 6.68
CA TYR A 349 -3.44 14.41 6.60
C TYR A 349 -4.40 14.10 7.75
N ASN A 350 -4.22 14.74 8.91
CA ASN A 350 -5.17 14.61 10.01
C ASN A 350 -6.45 15.45 9.82
N ASP A 351 -6.32 16.64 9.24
CA ASP A 351 -7.41 17.61 9.17
C ASP A 351 -8.16 17.57 7.82
N ALA A 352 -7.45 17.41 6.70
CA ALA A 352 -8.02 17.53 5.36
C ALA A 352 -9.14 16.52 5.03
N PRO A 353 -9.07 15.24 5.43
CA PRO A 353 -10.19 14.31 5.21
C PRO A 353 -11.49 14.78 5.87
N LYS A 354 -11.39 15.29 7.11
CA LYS A 354 -12.54 15.78 7.87
C LYS A 354 -13.11 17.07 7.27
N ILE A 355 -12.23 17.97 6.78
CA ILE A 355 -12.64 19.19 6.10
C ILE A 355 -13.42 18.84 4.83
N VAL A 356 -12.93 17.92 4.00
CA VAL A 356 -13.60 17.47 2.78
C VAL A 356 -14.96 16.84 3.12
N GLU A 357 -15.03 16.05 4.17
CA GLU A 357 -16.28 15.45 4.65
C GLU A 357 -17.33 16.51 5.02
N GLU A 358 -16.93 17.49 5.83
CA GLU A 358 -17.84 18.57 6.25
C GLU A 358 -18.26 19.47 5.09
N ILE A 359 -17.38 19.72 4.12
CA ILE A 359 -17.74 20.46 2.90
C ILE A 359 -18.76 19.67 2.09
N ASN A 360 -18.58 18.37 1.90
CA ASN A 360 -19.47 17.52 1.11
C ASN A 360 -20.89 17.42 1.70
N LEU A 361 -21.05 17.67 3.00
CA LEU A 361 -22.35 17.72 3.67
C LEU A 361 -23.13 19.03 3.41
N LYS A 362 -22.48 20.05 2.83
CA LYS A 362 -23.15 21.33 2.56
C LYS A 362 -23.89 21.30 1.23
N GLU A 363 -25.09 21.88 1.18
CA GLU A 363 -25.85 22.01 -0.07
C GLU A 363 -25.10 22.81 -1.15
N ASN A 364 -24.25 23.74 -0.72
CA ASN A 364 -23.46 24.60 -1.60
C ASN A 364 -21.98 24.11 -1.75
N HIS A 365 -21.68 22.82 -1.53
CA HIS A 365 -20.31 22.26 -1.62
C HIS A 365 -19.61 22.63 -2.93
N LYS A 366 -20.34 22.65 -4.05
CA LYS A 366 -19.77 23.04 -5.36
C LYS A 366 -19.23 24.45 -5.38
N GLU A 367 -19.96 25.39 -4.79
CA GLU A 367 -19.51 26.77 -4.67
C GLU A 367 -18.30 26.90 -3.77
N ILE A 368 -18.25 26.10 -2.68
CA ILE A 368 -17.11 26.06 -1.78
C ILE A 368 -15.86 25.55 -2.51
N TYR A 369 -15.93 24.44 -3.24
CA TYR A 369 -14.81 23.93 -4.03
C TYR A 369 -14.39 24.89 -5.15
N HIS A 370 -15.34 25.58 -5.76
CA HIS A 370 -15.05 26.62 -6.75
C HIS A 370 -14.23 27.78 -6.14
N ASN A 371 -14.59 28.20 -4.94
CA ASN A 371 -13.88 29.23 -4.19
C ASN A 371 -12.50 28.77 -3.74
N ILE A 372 -12.36 27.50 -3.30
CA ILE A 372 -11.06 26.90 -2.95
C ILE A 372 -10.16 26.89 -4.18
N ASN A 373 -10.65 26.42 -5.33
CA ASN A 373 -9.88 26.38 -6.56
C ASN A 373 -9.36 27.76 -6.95
N LYS A 374 -10.29 28.72 -7.08
CA LYS A 374 -10.00 30.06 -7.56
C LYS A 374 -9.07 30.86 -6.65
N ASN A 375 -9.29 30.77 -5.33
CA ASN A 375 -8.58 31.64 -4.39
C ASN A 375 -7.28 31.03 -3.87
N TYR A 376 -7.10 29.71 -3.97
CA TYR A 376 -5.96 29.00 -3.40
C TYR A 376 -5.25 28.06 -4.39
N LEU A 377 -5.96 27.13 -5.03
CA LEU A 377 -5.30 26.10 -5.81
C LEU A 377 -4.72 26.64 -7.13
N GLU A 378 -5.47 27.44 -7.88
CA GLU A 378 -4.95 28.07 -9.10
C GLU A 378 -3.73 28.98 -8.81
N PRO A 379 -3.75 29.88 -7.81
CA PRO A 379 -2.57 30.64 -7.43
C PRO A 379 -1.39 29.76 -6.97
N CYS A 380 -1.65 28.72 -6.15
CA CYS A 380 -0.61 27.78 -5.74
C CYS A 380 0.02 27.06 -6.93
N LEU A 381 -0.80 26.61 -7.89
CA LEU A 381 -0.31 25.96 -9.10
C LEU A 381 0.62 26.88 -9.90
N SER A 382 0.22 28.13 -10.10
CA SER A 382 1.07 29.14 -10.76
C SER A 382 2.39 29.38 -10.00
N MET A 383 2.35 29.38 -8.66
CA MET A 383 3.56 29.51 -7.85
C MET A 383 4.47 28.29 -7.99
N ILE A 384 3.91 27.06 -8.06
CA ILE A 384 4.68 25.84 -8.31
C ILE A 384 5.37 25.90 -9.67
N GLU A 385 4.66 26.29 -10.72
CA GLU A 385 5.20 26.44 -12.09
C GLU A 385 6.33 27.46 -12.16
N ASN A 386 6.21 28.54 -11.40
CA ASN A 386 7.23 29.59 -11.29
C ASN A 386 8.34 29.27 -10.27
N LYS A 387 8.32 28.07 -9.63
CA LYS A 387 9.26 27.66 -8.58
C LYS A 387 9.25 28.57 -7.34
N GLU A 388 8.16 29.25 -7.09
CA GLU A 388 7.94 30.09 -5.89
C GLU A 388 7.40 29.25 -4.72
N TYR A 389 8.09 28.18 -4.39
CA TYR A 389 7.62 27.14 -3.49
C TYR A 389 7.33 27.59 -2.06
N GLU A 390 8.11 28.53 -1.50
CA GLU A 390 7.82 29.10 -0.17
C GLU A 390 6.48 29.83 -0.13
N LYS A 391 6.17 30.63 -1.15
CA LYS A 391 4.89 31.34 -1.25
C LYS A 391 3.73 30.34 -1.40
N CYS A 392 3.93 29.28 -2.17
CA CYS A 392 2.96 28.21 -2.31
C CYS A 392 2.70 27.52 -0.96
N LYS A 393 3.76 27.21 -0.18
CA LYS A 393 3.64 26.62 1.15
C LYS A 393 2.82 27.52 2.09
N GLU A 394 3.10 28.81 2.11
CA GLU A 394 2.39 29.78 2.94
C GLU A 394 0.90 29.85 2.59
N LEU A 395 0.58 30.04 1.30
CA LEU A 395 -0.81 30.16 0.84
C LEU A 395 -1.61 28.87 1.03
N TYR A 396 -1.01 27.72 0.74
CA TYR A 396 -1.65 26.42 0.95
C TYR A 396 -1.89 26.14 2.44
N SER A 397 -0.92 26.48 3.30
CA SER A 397 -1.06 26.36 4.75
C SER A 397 -2.13 27.30 5.32
N GLU A 398 -2.23 28.51 4.80
CA GLU A 398 -3.29 29.46 5.13
C GLU A 398 -4.68 28.90 4.79
N MET A 399 -4.83 28.34 3.58
CA MET A 399 -6.06 27.64 3.15
C MET A 399 -6.46 26.56 4.14
N VAL A 400 -5.56 25.64 4.43
CA VAL A 400 -5.84 24.52 5.34
C VAL A 400 -6.22 25.01 6.74
N ASN A 401 -5.50 25.98 7.28
CA ASN A 401 -5.80 26.55 8.59
C ASN A 401 -7.16 27.26 8.65
N LYS A 402 -7.53 27.96 7.59
CA LYS A 402 -8.82 28.64 7.47
C LYS A 402 -9.95 27.61 7.41
N LEU A 403 -9.83 26.60 6.54
CA LEU A 403 -10.81 25.55 6.39
C LEU A 403 -10.95 24.72 7.68
N SER A 404 -9.82 24.42 8.38
CA SER A 404 -9.87 23.74 9.68
C SER A 404 -10.65 24.54 10.71
N LYS A 405 -10.52 25.87 10.76
CA LYS A 405 -11.29 26.73 11.67
C LYS A 405 -12.77 26.79 11.30
N GLU A 406 -13.08 26.75 10.02
CA GLU A 406 -14.45 26.90 9.53
C GLU A 406 -15.27 25.60 9.65
N TYR A 407 -14.61 24.44 9.46
CA TYR A 407 -15.30 23.16 9.36
C TYR A 407 -15.03 22.19 10.51
N LEU A 408 -14.00 22.39 11.35
CA LEU A 408 -13.63 21.47 12.45
C LEU A 408 -13.79 22.08 13.83
N GLN A 409 -14.14 23.36 13.97
CA GLN A 409 -14.46 24.03 15.22
C GLN A 409 -15.95 24.35 15.29
#